data_482073ea5436ae53bbaf775fd8a743d9
#
_entry.id   482073ea5436ae53bbaf775fd8a743d9
#
_cell.length_a   1.000
_cell.length_b   1.000
_cell.length_c   1.000
_cell.angle_alpha   90.00
_cell.angle_beta   90.00
_cell.angle_gamma   90.00
#
_symmetry.space_group_name_H-M   'P 1'
#
loop_
_entity.id
_entity.type
_entity.pdbx_description
1 polymer ?
#
loop_
_entity_poly.entity_id
_entity_poly.type
_entity_poly.pdbx_seq_one_letter_code
_entity_poly.pdbx_strand_id
1 'polypeptide(L)'
;MLFRSLDLGLKDKNAGMEFEVGNIFIDGDILLLRMTLTNRTQIGYTTDFMRFYIQDAKIRKKTAVQQIEQDILFTFDYPEEIPAHESRIFTVAMNKFTIPDKKRLVIEIQERNGGRHFLYKLKNKSLLGAEEVFRSLQEQKTEDEADRILRRIAR
;
A
#
# COMPACT_ATOMS: atom_id res chain seq x y z
N MET A 1 -2.56 19.25 13.52
CA MET A 1 -2.76 19.26 12.06
C MET A 1 -3.15 17.87 11.61
N LEU A 2 -4.41 17.69 11.30
CA LEU A 2 -4.93 16.42 10.79
C LEU A 2 -4.45 16.26 9.35
N PHE A 3 -3.45 15.40 9.13
CA PHE A 3 -3.23 14.87 7.80
C PHE A 3 -4.51 14.12 7.43
N ARG A 4 -5.32 14.70 6.55
CA ARG A 4 -6.31 13.90 5.84
C ARG A 4 -5.51 12.94 4.95
N SER A 5 -5.13 11.81 5.53
CA SER A 5 -4.78 10.66 4.73
C SER A 5 -5.99 10.38 3.85
N LEU A 6 -5.84 10.42 2.55
CA LEU A 6 -6.81 9.78 1.67
C LEU A 6 -6.72 8.30 2.00
N ASP A 7 -7.53 7.90 2.96
CA ASP A 7 -7.84 6.51 3.20
C ASP A 7 -8.50 6.01 1.93
N LEU A 8 -7.78 5.22 1.14
CA LEU A 8 -8.32 4.64 -0.08
C LEU A 8 -9.46 3.67 0.23
N GLY A 9 -9.73 3.39 1.50
CA GLY A 9 -10.85 2.59 1.98
C GLY A 9 -10.84 1.15 1.49
N LEU A 10 -9.69 0.70 1.04
CA LEU A 10 -9.51 -0.56 0.35
C LEU A 10 -9.16 -1.64 1.37
N LYS A 11 -10.20 -2.29 1.91
CA LYS A 11 -10.08 -3.33 2.92
C LYS A 11 -10.45 -4.69 2.36
N ASP A 12 -9.70 -5.70 2.73
CA ASP A 12 -10.03 -7.11 2.54
C ASP A 12 -10.04 -7.84 3.88
N LYS A 13 -10.90 -8.85 4.00
CA LYS A 13 -11.05 -9.65 5.22
C LYS A 13 -10.98 -11.12 4.88
N ASN A 14 -10.20 -11.86 5.63
CA ASN A 14 -10.13 -13.31 5.52
C ASN A 14 -9.87 -13.94 6.88
N ALA A 15 -10.77 -14.85 7.30
CA ALA A 15 -10.63 -15.65 8.53
C ALA A 15 -10.22 -14.82 9.76
N GLY A 16 -10.88 -13.68 9.98
CA GLY A 16 -10.62 -12.79 11.11
C GLY A 16 -9.38 -11.91 10.98
N MET A 17 -8.68 -11.95 9.84
CA MET A 17 -7.64 -11.00 9.46
C MET A 17 -8.23 -9.90 8.60
N GLU A 18 -7.75 -8.68 8.78
CA GLU A 18 -8.08 -7.53 7.93
C GLU A 18 -6.82 -6.98 7.29
N PHE A 19 -6.86 -6.77 5.99
CA PHE A 19 -5.81 -6.11 5.23
C PHE A 19 -6.33 -4.79 4.66
N GLU A 20 -5.54 -3.74 4.80
CA GLU A 20 -5.90 -2.41 4.32
C GLU A 20 -4.72 -1.75 3.61
N VAL A 21 -4.99 -1.21 2.43
CA VAL A 21 -4.08 -0.27 1.76
C VAL A 21 -4.52 1.14 2.13
N GLY A 22 -3.77 1.81 2.99
CA GLY A 22 -4.10 3.14 3.49
C GLY A 22 -3.64 4.24 2.54
N ASN A 23 -2.34 4.47 2.48
CA ASN A 23 -1.77 5.58 1.72
C ASN A 23 -0.80 5.10 0.65
N ILE A 24 -0.80 5.78 -0.48
CA ILE A 24 0.17 5.61 -1.54
C ILE A 24 0.87 6.96 -1.74
N PHE A 25 2.20 6.95 -1.67
CA PHE A 25 3.03 8.14 -1.85
C PHE A 25 3.97 7.92 -3.03
N ILE A 26 4.29 9.01 -3.73
CA ILE A 26 5.30 9.03 -4.78
C ILE A 26 6.37 10.04 -4.40
N ASP A 27 7.61 9.57 -4.32
CA ASP A 27 8.79 10.38 -4.10
C ASP A 27 9.80 10.13 -5.23
N GLY A 28 9.86 11.07 -6.19
CA GLY A 28 10.66 10.90 -7.40
C GLY A 28 10.24 9.66 -8.19
N ASP A 29 11.13 8.70 -8.31
CA ASP A 29 10.89 7.43 -9.00
C ASP A 29 10.51 6.28 -8.07
N ILE A 30 10.23 6.58 -6.80
CA ILE A 30 9.85 5.58 -5.80
C ILE A 30 8.37 5.68 -5.47
N LEU A 31 7.71 4.54 -5.46
CA LEU A 31 6.33 4.34 -5.01
C LEU A 31 6.35 3.73 -3.62
N LEU A 32 5.69 4.37 -2.67
CA LEU A 32 5.56 3.92 -1.28
C LEU A 32 4.11 3.54 -1.00
N LEU A 33 3.87 2.29 -0.63
CA LEU A 33 2.56 1.81 -0.19
C LEU A 33 2.57 1.59 1.32
N ARG A 34 1.75 2.33 2.03
CA ARG A 34 1.51 2.14 3.46
C ARG A 34 0.29 1.27 3.66
N MET A 35 0.47 0.17 4.38
CA MET A 35 -0.53 -0.87 4.56
C MET A 35 -0.68 -1.24 6.03
N THR A 36 -1.81 -1.85 6.37
CA THR A 36 -2.08 -2.34 7.72
C THR A 36 -2.62 -3.76 7.66
N LEU A 37 -2.05 -4.65 8.45
CA LEU A 37 -2.60 -5.97 8.76
C LEU A 37 -3.09 -5.99 10.20
N THR A 38 -4.34 -6.39 10.40
CA THR A 38 -4.96 -6.52 11.72
C THR A 38 -5.39 -7.95 11.96
N ASN A 39 -4.95 -8.52 13.07
CA ASN A 39 -5.35 -9.85 13.51
C ASN A 39 -6.43 -9.73 14.59
N ARG A 40 -7.66 -10.09 14.26
CA ARG A 40 -8.80 -10.08 15.21
C ARG A 40 -9.06 -11.45 15.80
N THR A 41 -8.14 -12.38 15.66
CA THR A 41 -8.27 -13.75 16.15
C THR A 41 -7.40 -14.02 17.36
N GLN A 42 -7.62 -15.16 18.00
CA GLN A 42 -6.81 -15.69 19.11
C GLN A 42 -5.51 -16.34 18.63
N ILE A 43 -5.37 -16.58 17.32
CA ILE A 43 -4.22 -17.27 16.74
C ILE A 43 -3.30 -16.25 16.06
N GLY A 44 -2.04 -16.20 16.48
CA GLY A 44 -1.01 -15.37 15.85
C GLY A 44 -0.92 -15.63 14.34
N TYR A 45 -0.59 -14.60 13.59
CA TYR A 45 -0.37 -14.67 12.15
C TYR A 45 1.13 -14.52 11.86
N THR A 46 1.69 -15.42 11.08
CA THR A 46 3.07 -15.33 10.60
C THR A 46 3.05 -15.19 9.09
N THR A 47 3.63 -14.12 8.57
CA THR A 47 3.71 -13.89 7.12
C THR A 47 4.73 -14.84 6.51
N ASP A 48 4.32 -15.59 5.50
CA ASP A 48 5.22 -16.41 4.70
C ASP A 48 5.89 -15.59 3.61
N PHE A 49 5.06 -14.97 2.75
CA PHE A 49 5.53 -14.05 1.73
C PHE A 49 4.53 -12.94 1.44
N MET A 50 5.04 -11.90 0.83
CA MET A 50 4.26 -10.82 0.23
C MET A 50 4.85 -10.55 -1.14
N ARG A 51 3.99 -10.47 -2.16
CA ARG A 51 4.42 -10.17 -3.52
C ARG A 51 3.45 -9.23 -4.23
N PHE A 52 3.98 -8.52 -5.19
CA PHE A 52 3.26 -7.56 -6.02
C PHE A 52 3.46 -7.92 -7.48
N TYR A 53 2.37 -8.01 -8.22
CA TYR A 53 2.45 -8.30 -9.65
C TYR A 53 1.29 -7.67 -10.43
N ILE A 54 1.53 -7.40 -11.70
CA ILE A 54 0.52 -6.91 -12.63
C ILE A 54 0.01 -8.08 -13.44
N GLN A 55 -1.31 -8.23 -13.51
CA GLN A 55 -1.98 -9.24 -14.32
C GLN A 55 -3.25 -8.69 -14.96
N ASP A 56 -3.82 -9.44 -15.91
CA ASP A 56 -5.08 -9.09 -16.53
C ASP A 56 -6.23 -9.04 -15.53
N ALA A 57 -7.09 -8.04 -15.68
CA ALA A 57 -8.26 -7.87 -14.80
C ALA A 57 -9.29 -8.99 -14.98
N LYS A 58 -9.44 -9.51 -16.20
CA LYS A 58 -10.31 -10.63 -16.55
C LYS A 58 -9.48 -11.85 -16.92
N ILE A 59 -9.58 -12.89 -16.12
CA ILE A 59 -8.94 -14.18 -16.38
C ILE A 59 -9.92 -15.07 -17.14
N ARG A 60 -9.59 -15.41 -18.38
CA ARG A 60 -10.34 -16.37 -19.18
C ARG A 60 -9.82 -17.78 -18.93
N LYS A 61 -10.74 -18.76 -18.74
CA LYS A 61 -10.42 -20.15 -18.35
C LYS A 61 -9.42 -20.89 -19.24
N LYS A 62 -9.15 -20.44 -20.47
CA LYS A 62 -8.29 -21.11 -21.46
C LYS A 62 -7.03 -20.35 -21.82
N THR A 63 -6.75 -19.23 -21.18
CA THR A 63 -5.58 -18.40 -21.48
C THR A 63 -4.57 -18.48 -20.35
N ALA A 64 -3.30 -18.64 -20.66
CA ALA A 64 -2.22 -18.49 -19.68
C ALA A 64 -2.25 -17.09 -19.08
N VAL A 65 -2.27 -16.99 -17.76
CA VAL A 65 -2.25 -15.69 -17.05
C VAL A 65 -0.80 -15.25 -16.94
N GLN A 66 -0.47 -14.14 -17.58
CA GLN A 66 0.82 -13.50 -17.43
C GLN A 66 0.84 -12.65 -16.16
N GLN A 67 1.74 -12.95 -15.26
CA GLN A 67 2.04 -12.17 -14.07
C GLN A 67 3.38 -11.46 -14.27
N ILE A 68 3.38 -10.14 -14.13
CA ILE A 68 4.59 -9.33 -14.21
C ILE A 68 4.93 -8.87 -12.80
N GLU A 69 5.91 -9.51 -12.18
CA GLU A 69 6.37 -9.16 -10.83
C GLU A 69 6.84 -7.71 -10.75
N GLN A 70 6.48 -7.07 -9.65
CA GLN A 70 7.01 -5.76 -9.27
C GLN A 70 7.95 -5.96 -8.09
N ASP A 71 9.22 -5.64 -8.28
CA ASP A 71 10.24 -5.87 -7.28
C ASP A 71 10.06 -4.93 -6.07
N ILE A 72 10.13 -5.49 -4.89
CA ILE A 72 10.20 -4.74 -3.65
C ILE A 72 11.64 -4.26 -3.46
N LEU A 73 11.85 -2.95 -3.43
CA LEU A 73 13.16 -2.37 -3.20
C LEU A 73 13.57 -2.48 -1.73
N PHE A 74 12.66 -2.10 -0.83
CA PHE A 74 12.83 -2.22 0.61
C PHE A 74 11.48 -2.11 1.32
N THR A 75 11.47 -2.50 2.59
CA THR A 75 10.29 -2.44 3.46
C THR A 75 10.63 -1.74 4.76
N PHE A 76 9.63 -1.07 5.35
CA PHE A 76 9.68 -0.54 6.71
C PHE A 76 8.67 -1.30 7.57
N ASP A 77 9.11 -1.77 8.72
CA ASP A 77 8.27 -2.49 9.70
C ASP A 77 7.52 -3.69 9.11
N TYR A 78 8.23 -4.48 8.30
CA TYR A 78 7.65 -5.68 7.67
C TYR A 78 6.94 -6.57 8.70
N PRO A 79 5.69 -6.98 8.44
CA PRO A 79 4.88 -7.71 9.42
C PRO A 79 5.21 -9.20 9.43
N GLU A 80 6.36 -9.58 9.98
CA GLU A 80 6.73 -11.00 10.10
C GLU A 80 5.75 -11.77 10.98
N GLU A 81 5.41 -11.20 12.13
CA GLU A 81 4.46 -11.76 13.07
C GLU A 81 3.45 -10.70 13.52
N ILE A 82 2.19 -11.10 13.55
CA ILE A 82 1.11 -10.28 14.09
C ILE A 82 0.41 -11.09 15.18
N PRO A 83 0.69 -10.79 16.46
CA PRO A 83 0.06 -11.49 17.56
C PRO A 83 -1.48 -11.39 17.55
N ALA A 84 -2.13 -12.23 18.33
CA ALA A 84 -3.57 -12.17 18.52
C ALA A 84 -4.03 -10.79 18.94
N HIS A 85 -5.09 -10.27 18.29
CA HIS A 85 -5.71 -8.97 18.57
C HIS A 85 -4.81 -7.75 18.36
N GLU A 86 -3.73 -7.88 17.61
CA GLU A 86 -2.84 -6.76 17.28
C GLU A 86 -2.89 -6.36 15.82
N SER A 87 -2.39 -5.16 15.54
CA SER A 87 -2.22 -4.62 14.18
C SER A 87 -0.76 -4.28 13.93
N ARG A 88 -0.35 -4.36 12.67
CA ARG A 88 0.95 -3.88 12.19
C ARG A 88 0.75 -2.96 11.01
N ILE A 89 1.36 -1.78 11.09
CA ILE A 89 1.46 -0.83 9.99
C ILE A 89 2.84 -0.98 9.38
N PHE A 90 2.91 -1.11 8.07
CA PHE A 90 4.16 -1.28 7.35
C PHE A 90 4.12 -0.56 6.00
N THR A 91 5.28 -0.30 5.45
CA THR A 91 5.43 0.37 4.16
C THR A 91 6.31 -0.44 3.23
N VAL A 92 5.90 -0.54 1.99
CA VAL A 92 6.67 -1.20 0.92
C VAL A 92 7.06 -0.15 -0.12
N ALA A 93 8.33 -0.15 -0.48
CA ALA A 93 8.89 0.72 -1.50
C ALA A 93 9.18 -0.07 -2.79
N MET A 94 8.73 0.46 -3.92
CA MET A 94 8.92 -0.09 -5.26
C MET A 94 9.32 1.01 -6.24
N ASN A 95 9.87 0.64 -7.38
CA ASN A 95 10.00 1.58 -8.49
C ASN A 95 8.63 2.05 -8.97
N LYS A 96 8.52 3.32 -9.31
CA LYS A 96 7.29 3.90 -9.86
C LYS A 96 6.87 3.17 -11.14
N PHE A 97 5.60 2.86 -11.25
CA PHE A 97 4.99 2.24 -12.43
C PHE A 97 3.56 2.72 -12.60
N THR A 98 2.99 2.46 -13.76
CA THR A 98 1.57 2.65 -14.05
C THR A 98 0.94 1.31 -14.43
N ILE A 99 -0.36 1.19 -14.21
CA ILE A 99 -1.11 -0.03 -14.49
C ILE A 99 -1.94 0.20 -15.77
N PRO A 100 -1.75 -0.60 -16.84
CA PRO A 100 -2.59 -0.51 -18.02
C PRO A 100 -4.08 -0.75 -17.70
N ASP A 101 -4.99 -0.13 -18.46
CA ASP A 101 -6.44 -0.13 -18.17
C ASP A 101 -7.06 -1.49 -17.93
N LYS A 102 -6.68 -2.49 -18.71
CA LYS A 102 -7.21 -3.86 -18.61
C LYS A 102 -6.45 -4.74 -17.62
N LYS A 103 -5.55 -4.13 -16.86
CA LYS A 103 -4.71 -4.83 -15.89
C LYS A 103 -4.96 -4.33 -14.47
N ARG A 104 -4.48 -5.10 -13.49
CA ARG A 104 -4.55 -4.77 -12.06
C ARG A 104 -3.21 -5.06 -11.42
N LEU A 105 -2.85 -4.24 -10.44
CA LEU A 105 -1.82 -4.60 -9.48
C LEU A 105 -2.45 -5.55 -8.47
N VAL A 106 -1.87 -6.72 -8.30
CA VAL A 106 -2.26 -7.67 -7.28
C VAL A 106 -1.25 -7.62 -6.14
N ILE A 107 -1.76 -7.46 -4.93
CA ILE A 107 -0.99 -7.60 -3.70
C ILE A 107 -1.39 -8.94 -3.09
N GLU A 108 -0.44 -9.85 -2.98
CA GLU A 108 -0.63 -11.19 -2.45
C GLU A 108 0.12 -11.33 -1.14
N ILE A 109 -0.58 -11.74 -0.09
CA ILE A 109 -0.01 -11.98 1.24
C ILE A 109 -0.44 -13.35 1.70
N GLN A 110 0.52 -14.21 2.02
CA GLN A 110 0.31 -15.60 2.42
C GLN A 110 0.73 -15.82 3.87
N GLU A 111 -0.09 -16.55 4.62
CA GLU A 111 0.25 -17.04 5.95
C GLU A 111 1.16 -18.26 5.86
N ARG A 112 2.19 -18.32 6.71
CA ARG A 112 3.05 -19.49 6.87
C ARG A 112 2.31 -20.64 7.53
N ASN A 113 2.29 -21.78 6.87
CA ASN A 113 1.61 -22.99 7.35
C ASN A 113 0.13 -22.79 7.71
N GLY A 114 -0.54 -21.86 7.03
CA GLY A 114 -1.92 -21.51 7.29
C GLY A 114 -2.71 -21.19 6.02
N GLY A 115 -3.99 -20.89 6.20
CA GLY A 115 -4.92 -20.63 5.10
C GLY A 115 -5.39 -19.18 4.99
N ARG A 116 -4.86 -18.27 5.81
CA ARG A 116 -5.25 -16.85 5.75
C ARG A 116 -4.44 -16.13 4.69
N HIS A 117 -5.01 -16.08 3.51
CA HIS A 117 -4.39 -15.61 2.29
C HIS A 117 -5.16 -14.41 1.73
N PHE A 118 -4.45 -13.36 1.36
CA PHE A 118 -5.02 -12.16 0.73
C PHE A 118 -4.58 -12.03 -0.72
N LEU A 119 -5.55 -11.74 -1.59
CA LEU A 119 -5.34 -11.32 -2.98
C LEU A 119 -6.08 -10.00 -3.19
N TYR A 120 -5.35 -8.91 -3.09
CA TYR A 120 -5.92 -7.58 -3.21
C TYR A 120 -5.63 -6.98 -4.59
N LYS A 121 -6.64 -6.42 -5.26
CA LYS A 121 -6.52 -5.90 -6.63
C LYS A 121 -6.70 -4.38 -6.68
N LEU A 122 -5.68 -3.68 -7.15
CA LEU A 122 -5.67 -2.24 -7.34
C LEU A 122 -5.76 -1.85 -8.81
N LYS A 123 -6.54 -0.80 -9.07
CA LYS A 123 -6.62 -0.14 -10.39
C LYS A 123 -5.63 1.00 -10.50
N ASN A 124 -5.24 1.34 -11.73
CA ASN A 124 -4.38 2.50 -11.99
C ASN A 124 -4.95 3.81 -11.41
N LYS A 125 -6.26 3.99 -11.44
CA LYS A 125 -6.93 5.16 -10.85
C LYS A 125 -6.56 5.38 -9.38
N SER A 126 -6.37 4.33 -8.61
CA SER A 126 -5.96 4.43 -7.20
C SER A 126 -4.53 4.96 -7.05
N LEU A 127 -3.62 4.57 -7.94
CA LEU A 127 -2.24 5.08 -7.95
C LEU A 127 -2.19 6.54 -8.39
N LEU A 128 -2.94 6.93 -9.41
CA LEU A 128 -2.97 8.29 -9.92
C LEU A 128 -3.57 9.28 -8.92
N GLY A 129 -4.63 8.87 -8.19
CA GLY A 129 -5.20 9.69 -7.12
C GLY A 129 -4.23 9.94 -5.96
N ALA A 130 -3.38 8.97 -5.65
CA ALA A 130 -2.33 9.11 -4.65
C ALA A 130 -1.26 10.15 -5.03
N GLU A 131 -0.90 10.25 -6.31
CA GLU A 131 0.06 11.25 -6.81
C GLU A 131 -0.41 12.67 -6.52
N GLU A 132 -1.69 12.99 -6.72
CA GLU A 132 -2.28 14.30 -6.41
C GLU A 132 -2.18 14.66 -4.93
N VAL A 133 -2.42 13.71 -4.05
CA VAL A 133 -2.33 13.91 -2.59
C VAL A 133 -0.91 14.26 -2.17
N PHE A 134 0.08 13.59 -2.72
CA PHE A 134 1.47 13.85 -2.41
C PHE A 134 1.92 15.25 -2.81
N ARG A 135 1.53 15.72 -4.01
CA ARG A 135 1.77 17.10 -4.46
C ARG A 135 1.18 18.12 -3.49
N SER A 136 -0.06 17.97 -3.10
CA SER A 136 -0.73 18.86 -2.13
C SER A 136 0.01 18.93 -0.80
N LEU A 137 0.54 17.83 -0.31
CA LEU A 137 1.31 17.78 0.93
C LEU A 137 2.68 18.47 0.79
N GLN A 138 3.33 18.34 -0.37
CA GLN A 138 4.59 19.05 -0.63
C GLN A 138 4.39 20.56 -0.77
N GLU A 139 3.37 21.00 -1.49
CA GLU A 139 3.00 22.40 -1.64
C GLU A 139 2.72 23.04 -0.27
N GLN A 140 1.95 22.34 0.59
CA GLN A 140 1.63 22.81 1.93
C GLN A 140 2.87 22.93 2.82
N LYS A 141 3.79 21.96 2.74
CA LYS A 141 5.05 22.01 3.47
C LYS A 141 5.92 23.19 3.06
N THR A 142 5.96 23.51 1.77
CA THR A 142 6.71 24.63 1.22
C THR A 142 6.10 25.98 1.66
N GLU A 143 4.77 26.09 1.67
CA GLU A 143 4.06 27.27 2.17
C GLU A 143 4.29 27.48 3.68
N ASP A 144 4.20 26.45 4.48
CA ASP A 144 4.45 26.50 5.94
C ASP A 144 5.90 26.92 6.24
N GLU A 145 6.86 26.46 5.44
CA GLU A 145 8.26 26.83 5.59
C GLU A 145 8.51 28.28 5.18
N ALA A 146 7.91 28.74 4.08
CA ALA A 146 7.94 30.13 3.65
C ALA A 146 7.33 31.07 4.70
N ASP A 147 6.19 30.71 5.28
CA ASP A 147 5.54 31.46 6.34
C ASP A 147 6.40 31.56 7.61
N ARG A 148 7.09 30.51 7.98
CA ARG A 148 8.05 30.51 9.11
C ARG A 148 9.21 31.46 8.87
N ILE A 149 9.75 31.49 7.66
CA ILE A 149 10.85 32.38 7.28
C ILE A 149 10.38 33.85 7.32
N LEU A 150 9.22 34.15 6.74
CA LEU A 150 8.64 35.48 6.73
C LEU A 150 8.36 36.01 8.16
N ARG A 151 7.84 35.19 9.05
CA ARG A 151 7.64 35.56 10.46
C ARG A 151 8.95 35.83 11.21
N ARG A 152 10.05 35.17 10.84
CA ARG A 152 11.38 35.44 11.40
C ARG A 152 11.95 36.79 10.92
N ILE A 153 11.71 37.15 9.66
CA ILE A 153 12.17 38.41 9.06
C ILE A 153 11.37 39.60 9.58
N ALA A 154 10.07 39.42 9.87
CA ALA A 154 9.17 40.48 10.37
C ALA A 154 9.38 40.84 11.86
N ARG A 155 10.24 40.19 12.55
CA ARG A 155 10.68 40.55 13.92
C ARG A 155 11.94 41.43 13.84
#